data_ee592bd585f057af15e3b8088e705b0c
#
_entry.id   ee592bd585f057af15e3b8088e705b0c
#
_cell.length_a   1.000
_cell.length_b   1.000
_cell.length_c   1.000
_cell.angle_alpha   90.00
_cell.angle_beta   90.00
_cell.angle_gamma   90.00
#
_symmetry.space_group_name_H-M   'P 1'
#
loop_
_entity.id
_entity.type
_entity.pdbx_description
1 polymer ?
#
loop_
_entity_poly.entity_id
_entity_poly.type
_entity_poly.pdbx_seq_one_letter_code
_entity_poly.pdbx_strand_id
1 'polypeptide(L)'
;GISIDMRDNVNREYTKEWLQKDRPQPMYSSDINKFYDNFYQHNPVHTPDLDQQFKDTFVQWLTNHKYSTFSGLEAFPHLDIINGCTQYIDDLYQRCGTLQTFKDDYKYHWRLNNNIEYATVDTLDPNKELLIAMPFPFYGDVHPDMTQILDRCIELNIPVHIDGAWISCIRDIGFNFDHPAIQTIGISLSKGGMGGNRIGLRFARNT
;
A
#
# COMPACT_ATOMS: atom_id res chain seq x y z
N GLY A 1 2.61 18.02 -10.43
CA GLY A 1 2.23 18.11 -9.03
C GLY A 1 1.50 19.42 -8.78
N ILE A 2 0.49 19.39 -7.90
CA ILE A 2 -0.16 20.62 -7.42
C ILE A 2 0.92 21.43 -6.70
N SER A 3 1.22 22.64 -7.19
CA SER A 3 2.23 23.47 -6.55
C SER A 3 1.79 23.78 -5.12
N ILE A 4 2.74 23.90 -4.22
CA ILE A 4 2.51 24.30 -2.83
C ILE A 4 1.75 25.64 -2.80
N ASP A 5 2.01 26.51 -3.77
CA ASP A 5 1.36 27.82 -3.92
C ASP A 5 -0.15 27.72 -4.20
N MET A 6 -0.61 26.73 -4.95
CA MET A 6 -2.04 26.52 -5.18
C MET A 6 -2.77 26.05 -3.91
N ARG A 7 -2.14 25.25 -3.08
CA ARG A 7 -2.69 24.84 -1.78
C ARG A 7 -2.72 26.00 -0.80
N ASP A 8 -1.70 26.84 -0.81
CA ASP A 8 -1.62 28.04 0.02
C ASP A 8 -2.69 29.08 -0.35
N ASN A 9 -3.05 29.15 -1.62
CA ASN A 9 -4.04 30.11 -2.09
C ASN A 9 -5.50 29.65 -1.92
N VAL A 10 -5.75 28.34 -1.86
CA VAL A 10 -7.12 27.82 -1.84
C VAL A 10 -7.73 27.78 -0.44
N ASN A 11 -6.95 27.62 0.61
CA ASN A 11 -7.46 27.63 1.98
C ASN A 11 -6.34 27.61 3.04
N ARG A 12 -5.62 28.69 3.17
CA ARG A 12 -4.48 28.80 4.08
C ARG A 12 -4.85 28.50 5.54
N GLU A 13 -6.03 28.96 5.98
CA GLU A 13 -6.49 28.70 7.34
C GLU A 13 -6.91 27.25 7.53
N TYR A 14 -7.61 26.68 6.57
CA TYR A 14 -8.03 25.28 6.60
C TYR A 14 -6.83 24.32 6.51
N THR A 15 -5.85 24.65 5.67
CA THR A 15 -4.61 23.87 5.56
C THR A 15 -3.79 23.92 6.84
N LYS A 16 -3.72 25.11 7.48
CA LYS A 16 -3.01 25.32 8.73
C LYS A 16 -3.68 24.61 9.89
N GLU A 17 -5.00 24.68 9.98
CA GLU A 17 -5.81 23.98 10.98
C GLU A 17 -5.78 22.46 10.76
N TRP A 18 -5.72 22.04 9.51
CA TRP A 18 -5.60 20.63 9.13
C TRP A 18 -4.24 20.03 9.46
N LEU A 19 -3.17 20.80 9.30
CA LEU A 19 -1.81 20.40 9.66
C LEU A 19 -1.59 20.39 11.19
N GLN A 20 -2.41 21.13 11.93
CA GLN A 20 -2.37 21.18 13.39
C GLN A 20 -3.18 20.07 14.06
N LYS A 21 -4.08 19.41 13.33
CA LYS A 21 -4.75 18.19 13.80
C LYS A 21 -3.84 17.00 13.57
N ASP A 22 -3.75 16.09 14.53
CA ASP A 22 -2.94 14.87 14.57
C ASP A 22 -3.10 13.97 13.33
N ARG A 23 -2.69 14.49 12.18
CA ARG A 23 -2.63 13.70 10.94
C ARG A 23 -1.24 13.12 10.79
N PRO A 24 -1.15 11.85 10.42
CA PRO A 24 0.12 11.30 10.00
C PRO A 24 0.69 12.16 8.87
N GLN A 25 1.84 12.75 9.12
CA GLN A 25 2.58 13.50 8.10
C GLN A 25 3.58 12.57 7.42
N PRO A 26 3.88 12.78 6.12
CA PRO A 26 5.01 12.12 5.50
C PRO A 26 6.28 12.39 6.30
N MET A 27 7.08 11.36 6.53
CA MET A 27 8.36 11.55 7.21
C MET A 27 9.33 12.26 6.28
N TYR A 28 9.67 13.50 6.62
CA TYR A 28 10.74 14.24 5.97
C TYR A 28 11.92 14.31 6.93
N SER A 29 13.01 13.68 6.58
CA SER A 29 14.27 13.81 7.30
C SER A 29 15.26 14.68 6.53
N SER A 30 16.27 15.22 7.22
CA SER A 30 17.36 15.95 6.58
C SER A 30 18.09 15.10 5.53
N ASP A 31 18.15 13.79 5.72
CA ASP A 31 18.81 12.87 4.81
C ASP A 31 18.00 12.66 3.53
N ILE A 32 16.66 12.63 3.65
CA ILE A 32 15.77 12.59 2.49
C ILE A 32 15.89 13.88 1.67
N ASN A 33 15.93 15.04 2.32
CA ASN A 33 16.13 16.31 1.63
C ASN A 33 17.47 16.35 0.89
N LYS A 34 18.56 15.89 1.51
CA LYS A 34 19.87 15.77 0.86
C LYS A 34 19.85 14.81 -0.32
N PHE A 35 19.10 13.72 -0.21
CA PHE A 35 18.92 12.78 -1.32
C PHE A 35 18.24 13.46 -2.51
N TYR A 36 17.17 14.21 -2.28
CA TYR A 36 16.49 14.95 -3.35
C TYR A 36 17.37 16.02 -3.98
N ASP A 37 18.10 16.78 -3.17
CA ASP A 37 19.03 17.80 -3.66
C ASP A 37 20.09 17.16 -4.57
N ASN A 38 20.68 16.05 -4.16
CA ASN A 38 21.62 15.30 -4.97
C ASN A 38 20.99 14.78 -6.27
N PHE A 39 19.80 14.23 -6.20
CA PHE A 39 19.08 13.71 -7.37
C PHE A 39 18.85 14.81 -8.41
N TYR A 40 18.35 15.96 -7.99
CA TYR A 40 18.09 17.09 -8.90
C TYR A 40 19.38 17.70 -9.48
N GLN A 41 20.49 17.66 -8.76
CA GLN A 41 21.78 18.14 -9.25
C GLN A 41 22.39 17.22 -10.32
N HIS A 42 22.17 15.92 -10.26
CA HIS A 42 22.83 14.95 -11.12
C HIS A 42 21.99 14.50 -12.31
N ASN A 43 20.71 14.86 -12.39
CA ASN A 43 19.78 14.50 -13.47
C ASN A 43 19.99 13.06 -13.99
N PRO A 44 19.73 12.04 -13.18
CA PRO A 44 20.00 10.66 -13.60
C PRO A 44 19.16 10.31 -14.83
N VAL A 45 19.80 9.73 -15.81
CA VAL A 45 19.13 9.28 -17.04
C VAL A 45 18.52 7.91 -16.77
N HIS A 46 17.26 7.74 -17.17
CA HIS A 46 16.63 6.43 -17.13
C HIS A 46 17.38 5.46 -18.05
N THR A 47 17.74 4.30 -17.49
CA THR A 47 18.32 3.17 -18.24
C THR A 47 17.40 1.97 -18.13
N PRO A 48 17.40 1.03 -19.12
CA PRO A 48 16.56 -0.18 -19.06
C PRO A 48 16.75 -1.01 -17.79
N ASP A 49 17.93 -0.92 -17.16
CA ASP A 49 18.27 -1.68 -15.95
C ASP A 49 17.70 -1.05 -14.67
N LEU A 50 17.29 0.22 -14.68
CA LEU A 50 16.84 0.93 -13.48
C LEU A 50 15.57 0.30 -12.88
N ASP A 51 14.65 -0.13 -13.71
CA ASP A 51 13.41 -0.76 -13.25
C ASP A 51 13.72 -2.06 -12.50
N GLN A 52 14.61 -2.88 -13.03
CA GLN A 52 15.02 -4.12 -12.37
C GLN A 52 15.83 -3.83 -11.10
N GLN A 53 16.75 -2.88 -11.13
CA GLN A 53 17.48 -2.45 -9.93
C GLN A 53 16.55 -1.95 -8.84
N PHE A 54 15.53 -1.19 -9.21
CA PHE A 54 14.52 -0.72 -8.26
C PHE A 54 13.75 -1.88 -7.63
N LYS A 55 13.28 -2.83 -8.44
CA LYS A 55 12.57 -4.02 -7.96
C LYS A 55 13.43 -4.83 -6.99
N ASP A 56 14.68 -5.11 -7.36
CA ASP A 56 15.60 -5.89 -6.54
C ASP A 56 15.91 -5.19 -5.21
N THR A 57 16.19 -3.89 -5.25
CA THR A 57 16.44 -3.08 -4.06
C THR A 57 15.23 -3.02 -3.14
N PHE A 58 14.04 -2.89 -3.71
CA PHE A 58 12.79 -2.86 -2.95
C PHE A 58 12.53 -4.18 -2.22
N VAL A 59 12.69 -5.30 -2.91
CA VAL A 59 12.55 -6.64 -2.32
C VAL A 59 13.58 -6.86 -1.21
N GLN A 60 14.83 -6.50 -1.44
CA GLN A 60 15.88 -6.59 -0.41
C GLN A 60 15.57 -5.74 0.81
N TRP A 61 15.07 -4.51 0.61
CA TRP A 61 14.67 -3.63 1.70
C TRP A 61 13.53 -4.23 2.51
N LEU A 62 12.51 -4.78 1.89
CA LEU A 62 11.40 -5.44 2.58
C LEU A 62 11.85 -6.68 3.34
N THR A 63 12.62 -7.55 2.70
CA THR A 63 13.10 -8.81 3.30
C THR A 63 14.01 -8.55 4.50
N ASN A 64 14.82 -7.47 4.43
CA ASN A 64 15.74 -7.07 5.49
C ASN A 64 15.23 -5.87 6.29
N HIS A 65 13.91 -5.71 6.40
CA HIS A 65 13.31 -4.56 7.07
C HIS A 65 13.80 -4.46 8.52
N LYS A 66 14.28 -3.25 8.89
CA LYS A 66 15.00 -3.05 10.15
C LYS A 66 14.11 -3.21 11.40
N TYR A 67 12.85 -2.89 11.28
CA TYR A 67 11.94 -2.77 12.42
C TYR A 67 10.77 -3.75 12.41
N SER A 68 10.62 -4.50 11.34
CA SER A 68 9.52 -5.46 11.15
C SER A 68 10.03 -6.68 10.40
N THR A 69 9.34 -7.80 10.47
CA THR A 69 9.72 -9.05 9.82
C THR A 69 8.71 -9.42 8.76
N PHE A 70 9.12 -9.37 7.50
CA PHE A 70 8.30 -9.79 6.36
C PHE A 70 8.91 -11.02 5.69
N SER A 71 8.07 -12.01 5.41
CA SER A 71 8.48 -13.25 4.74
C SER A 71 7.48 -13.64 3.67
N GLY A 72 7.83 -14.63 2.84
CA GLY A 72 6.94 -15.21 1.84
C GLY A 72 6.80 -14.39 0.55
N LEU A 73 7.62 -13.36 0.33
CA LEU A 73 7.58 -12.55 -0.90
C LEU A 73 8.06 -13.33 -2.13
N GLU A 74 8.87 -14.35 -1.95
CA GLU A 74 9.34 -15.25 -3.00
C GLU A 74 8.22 -16.02 -3.72
N ALA A 75 7.06 -16.12 -3.08
CA ALA A 75 5.87 -16.72 -3.68
C ALA A 75 5.21 -15.82 -4.75
N PHE A 76 5.69 -14.58 -4.92
CA PHE A 76 5.14 -13.55 -5.81
C PHE A 76 6.20 -13.10 -6.82
N PRO A 77 6.48 -13.91 -7.87
CA PRO A 77 7.58 -13.64 -8.79
C PRO A 77 7.31 -12.50 -9.79
N HIS A 78 6.04 -12.09 -9.95
CA HIS A 78 5.67 -11.04 -10.90
C HIS A 78 5.64 -9.69 -10.20
N LEU A 79 6.54 -8.80 -10.60
CA LEU A 79 6.74 -7.49 -9.99
C LEU A 79 6.49 -6.38 -11.00
N ASP A 80 5.58 -5.46 -10.67
CA ASP A 80 5.29 -4.28 -11.46
C ASP A 80 5.51 -3.01 -10.66
N ILE A 81 6.18 -2.02 -11.26
CA ILE A 81 6.29 -0.68 -10.69
C ILE A 81 4.96 0.04 -10.88
N ILE A 82 4.43 0.60 -9.80
CA ILE A 82 3.12 1.26 -9.76
C ILE A 82 3.23 2.70 -9.22
N ASN A 83 2.25 3.51 -9.54
CA ASN A 83 2.11 4.88 -9.03
C ASN A 83 1.48 4.92 -7.63
N GLY A 84 1.96 4.03 -6.74
CA GLY A 84 1.46 3.89 -5.38
C GLY A 84 0.19 3.04 -5.26
N CYS A 85 -0.25 2.81 -4.02
CA CYS A 85 -1.38 1.91 -3.74
C CYS A 85 -2.73 2.41 -4.27
N THR A 86 -2.90 3.70 -4.55
CA THR A 86 -4.13 4.19 -5.17
C THR A 86 -4.33 3.57 -6.55
N GLN A 87 -3.29 3.57 -7.40
CA GLN A 87 -3.37 2.89 -8.69
C GLN A 87 -3.64 1.40 -8.53
N TYR A 88 -2.97 0.74 -7.59
CA TYR A 88 -3.19 -0.67 -7.30
C TYR A 88 -4.65 -0.99 -6.95
N ILE A 89 -5.27 -0.15 -6.12
CA ILE A 89 -6.69 -0.30 -5.74
C ILE A 89 -7.60 -0.04 -6.95
N ASP A 90 -7.35 1.02 -7.71
CA ASP A 90 -8.13 1.35 -8.91
C ASP A 90 -8.08 0.21 -9.93
N ASP A 91 -6.91 -0.36 -10.18
CA ASP A 91 -6.72 -1.48 -11.10
C ASP A 91 -7.47 -2.73 -10.64
N LEU A 92 -7.50 -3.00 -9.32
CA LEU A 92 -8.27 -4.11 -8.76
C LEU A 92 -9.78 -3.91 -8.98
N TYR A 93 -10.31 -2.73 -8.71
CA TYR A 93 -11.73 -2.44 -8.95
C TYR A 93 -12.12 -2.54 -10.43
N GLN A 94 -11.22 -2.14 -11.32
CA GLN A 94 -11.47 -2.28 -12.77
C GLN A 94 -11.47 -3.75 -13.22
N ARG A 95 -10.58 -4.57 -12.69
CA ARG A 95 -10.47 -5.99 -13.08
C ARG A 95 -11.53 -6.87 -12.41
N CYS A 96 -11.79 -6.64 -11.14
CA CYS A 96 -12.68 -7.49 -10.34
C CYS A 96 -14.14 -6.98 -10.32
N GLY A 97 -14.38 -5.76 -10.83
CA GLY A 97 -15.69 -5.12 -10.78
C GLY A 97 -16.06 -4.70 -9.36
N THR A 98 -16.50 -5.62 -8.52
CA THR A 98 -16.85 -5.36 -7.11
C THR A 98 -15.94 -6.14 -6.19
N LEU A 99 -15.30 -5.42 -5.25
CA LEU A 99 -14.51 -6.01 -4.16
C LEU A 99 -15.31 -5.96 -2.85
N GLN A 100 -14.97 -6.84 -1.93
CA GLN A 100 -15.38 -6.73 -0.54
C GLN A 100 -14.21 -6.29 0.33
N THR A 101 -14.50 -5.63 1.44
CA THR A 101 -13.53 -5.16 2.41
C THR A 101 -14.10 -5.24 3.82
N PHE A 102 -13.26 -5.07 4.83
CA PHE A 102 -13.68 -5.06 6.23
C PHE A 102 -13.99 -3.63 6.70
N LYS A 103 -14.90 -3.51 7.67
CA LYS A 103 -15.20 -2.23 8.31
C LYS A 103 -13.91 -1.63 8.90
N ASP A 104 -13.78 -0.31 8.80
CA ASP A 104 -12.64 0.47 9.29
C ASP A 104 -11.34 0.27 8.49
N ASP A 105 -11.40 -0.34 7.34
CA ASP A 105 -10.34 -0.33 6.33
C ASP A 105 -10.26 1.04 5.65
N TYR A 106 -9.43 1.17 4.62
CA TYR A 106 -9.12 2.43 3.97
C TYR A 106 -10.37 3.10 3.35
N LYS A 107 -10.66 4.32 3.75
CA LYS A 107 -11.87 5.07 3.33
C LYS A 107 -11.98 5.35 1.82
N TYR A 108 -10.91 5.15 1.07
CA TYR A 108 -10.90 5.33 -0.38
C TYR A 108 -11.87 4.40 -1.10
N HIS A 109 -12.15 3.25 -0.53
CA HIS A 109 -13.14 2.31 -1.07
C HIS A 109 -14.52 2.94 -1.29
N TRP A 110 -14.93 3.86 -0.42
CA TRP A 110 -16.21 4.57 -0.55
C TRP A 110 -16.27 5.49 -1.76
N ARG A 111 -15.12 6.00 -2.24
CA ARG A 111 -15.06 6.83 -3.42
C ARG A 111 -15.23 6.04 -4.71
N LEU A 112 -14.86 4.77 -4.68
CA LEU A 112 -14.94 3.88 -5.82
C LEU A 112 -16.26 3.14 -5.87
N ASN A 113 -16.87 2.88 -4.71
CA ASN A 113 -18.16 2.20 -4.61
C ASN A 113 -18.98 2.76 -3.44
N ASN A 114 -20.00 3.57 -3.76
CA ASN A 114 -20.87 4.17 -2.75
C ASN A 114 -21.72 3.14 -1.98
N ASN A 115 -21.88 1.95 -2.52
CA ASN A 115 -22.68 0.86 -1.94
C ASN A 115 -21.78 -0.26 -1.43
N ILE A 116 -20.58 0.06 -0.96
CA ILE A 116 -19.66 -0.93 -0.44
C ILE A 116 -20.26 -1.63 0.77
N GLU A 117 -20.31 -2.94 0.71
CA GLU A 117 -20.70 -3.78 1.83
C GLU A 117 -19.45 -4.24 2.58
N TYR A 118 -19.51 -4.16 3.91
CA TYR A 118 -18.43 -4.64 4.74
C TYR A 118 -18.64 -6.10 5.08
N ALA A 119 -17.60 -6.90 4.82
CA ALA A 119 -17.56 -8.28 5.24
C ALA A 119 -17.16 -8.40 6.73
N THR A 120 -17.52 -9.53 7.30
CA THR A 120 -16.95 -10.13 8.50
C THR A 120 -16.47 -11.52 8.13
N VAL A 121 -15.76 -12.21 9.01
CA VAL A 121 -15.33 -13.60 8.75
C VAL A 121 -16.51 -14.49 8.36
N ASP A 122 -17.66 -14.28 9.01
CA ASP A 122 -18.87 -15.11 8.80
C ASP A 122 -19.68 -14.68 7.56
N THR A 123 -19.50 -13.46 7.08
CA THR A 123 -20.30 -12.89 5.98
C THR A 123 -19.52 -12.66 4.69
N LEU A 124 -18.34 -13.27 4.56
CA LEU A 124 -17.56 -13.22 3.32
C LEU A 124 -18.38 -13.77 2.14
N ASP A 125 -18.44 -12.98 1.06
CA ASP A 125 -19.15 -13.33 -0.16
C ASP A 125 -18.22 -14.09 -1.13
N PRO A 126 -18.49 -15.36 -1.46
CA PRO A 126 -17.63 -16.14 -2.35
C PRO A 126 -17.61 -15.62 -3.80
N ASN A 127 -18.50 -14.70 -4.16
CA ASN A 127 -18.53 -14.09 -5.50
C ASN A 127 -17.73 -12.79 -5.61
N LYS A 128 -17.10 -12.35 -4.53
CA LYS A 128 -16.31 -11.11 -4.49
C LYS A 128 -14.90 -11.38 -3.99
N GLU A 129 -13.91 -10.80 -4.64
CA GLU A 129 -12.54 -10.83 -4.15
C GLU A 129 -12.38 -9.89 -2.95
N LEU A 130 -11.48 -10.24 -2.03
CA LEU A 130 -11.22 -9.46 -0.82
C LEU A 130 -10.02 -8.54 -1.02
N LEU A 131 -10.18 -7.27 -0.70
CA LEU A 131 -9.08 -6.31 -0.53
C LEU A 131 -9.00 -5.92 0.95
N ILE A 132 -7.86 -6.18 1.59
CA ILE A 132 -7.63 -5.89 3.01
C ILE A 132 -6.28 -5.25 3.21
N ALA A 133 -6.22 -4.20 4.03
CA ALA A 133 -4.97 -3.54 4.35
C ALA A 133 -4.14 -4.31 5.39
N MET A 134 -2.82 -4.29 5.21
CA MET A 134 -1.84 -4.72 6.19
C MET A 134 -0.64 -3.72 6.18
N PRO A 135 -0.42 -2.97 7.26
CA PRO A 135 -1.19 -2.96 8.51
C PRO A 135 -2.62 -2.46 8.31
N PHE A 136 -3.53 -2.98 9.13
CA PHE A 136 -4.93 -2.58 9.11
C PHE A 136 -5.11 -1.21 9.77
N PRO A 137 -5.77 -0.22 9.13
CA PRO A 137 -5.73 1.18 9.56
C PRO A 137 -6.22 1.42 10.99
N PHE A 138 -7.27 0.70 11.40
CA PHE A 138 -7.85 0.87 12.73
C PHE A 138 -6.92 0.42 13.85
N TYR A 139 -6.15 -0.64 13.63
CA TYR A 139 -5.27 -1.22 14.65
C TYR A 139 -3.83 -0.70 14.54
N GLY A 140 -3.40 -0.23 13.38
CA GLY A 140 -1.99 0.06 13.10
C GLY A 140 -1.09 -1.20 13.14
N ASP A 141 -1.67 -2.37 13.02
CA ASP A 141 -1.07 -3.69 13.11
C ASP A 141 -1.76 -4.65 12.14
N VAL A 142 -1.36 -5.89 12.09
CA VAL A 142 -2.10 -6.94 11.40
C VAL A 142 -3.52 -7.02 11.98
N HIS A 143 -4.53 -7.18 11.12
CA HIS A 143 -5.91 -7.36 11.60
C HIS A 143 -5.95 -8.54 12.58
N PRO A 144 -6.60 -8.42 13.76
CA PRO A 144 -6.60 -9.49 14.78
C PRO A 144 -7.06 -10.85 14.25
N ASP A 145 -8.04 -10.84 13.34
CA ASP A 145 -8.60 -12.04 12.75
C ASP A 145 -7.96 -12.42 11.40
N MET A 146 -6.80 -11.84 11.04
CA MET A 146 -6.21 -12.02 9.71
C MET A 146 -6.05 -13.50 9.32
N THR A 147 -5.58 -14.33 10.23
CA THR A 147 -5.43 -15.77 9.96
C THR A 147 -6.78 -16.43 9.65
N GLN A 148 -7.80 -16.16 10.46
CA GLN A 148 -9.14 -16.71 10.25
C GLN A 148 -9.76 -16.20 8.93
N ILE A 149 -9.56 -14.93 8.60
CA ILE A 149 -10.01 -14.33 7.34
C ILE A 149 -9.38 -15.06 6.15
N LEU A 150 -8.06 -15.22 6.17
CA LEU A 150 -7.33 -15.87 5.08
C LEU A 150 -7.71 -17.34 4.93
N ASP A 151 -7.82 -18.08 6.03
CA ASP A 151 -8.25 -19.48 6.02
C ASP A 151 -9.67 -19.63 5.48
N ARG A 152 -10.57 -18.75 5.90
CA ARG A 152 -11.95 -18.73 5.41
C ARG A 152 -12.03 -18.38 3.92
N CYS A 153 -11.16 -17.49 3.45
CA CYS A 153 -11.07 -17.18 2.02
C CYS A 153 -10.62 -18.40 1.19
N ILE A 154 -9.73 -19.23 1.71
CA ILE A 154 -9.38 -20.52 1.04
C ILE A 154 -10.59 -21.44 0.95
N GLU A 155 -11.33 -21.63 2.04
CA GLU A 155 -12.52 -22.48 2.04
C GLU A 155 -13.57 -22.02 1.03
N LEU A 156 -13.73 -20.72 0.86
CA LEU A 156 -14.69 -20.10 -0.04
C LEU A 156 -14.15 -19.83 -1.45
N ASN A 157 -12.89 -20.16 -1.73
CA ASN A 157 -12.18 -19.82 -2.97
C ASN A 157 -12.18 -18.33 -3.30
N ILE A 158 -12.01 -17.47 -2.29
CA ILE A 158 -11.95 -16.01 -2.44
C ILE A 158 -10.48 -15.59 -2.59
N PRO A 159 -10.09 -15.00 -3.73
CA PRO A 159 -8.78 -14.36 -3.87
C PRO A 159 -8.66 -13.15 -2.93
N VAL A 160 -7.50 -13.03 -2.27
CA VAL A 160 -7.21 -11.92 -1.36
C VAL A 160 -6.11 -11.03 -1.94
N HIS A 161 -6.30 -9.73 -1.81
CA HIS A 161 -5.35 -8.71 -2.20
C HIS A 161 -4.98 -7.88 -0.97
N ILE A 162 -3.68 -7.62 -0.79
CA ILE A 162 -3.16 -6.87 0.36
C ILE A 162 -2.82 -5.44 -0.05
N ASP A 163 -3.46 -4.46 0.61
CA ASP A 163 -3.05 -3.05 0.54
C ASP A 163 -1.98 -2.75 1.59
N GLY A 164 -0.72 -2.68 1.14
CA GLY A 164 0.45 -2.42 1.95
C GLY A 164 0.88 -0.94 1.97
N ALA A 165 -0.04 0.01 1.84
CA ALA A 165 0.30 1.44 1.74
C ALA A 165 1.10 1.99 2.93
N TRP A 166 1.02 1.36 4.11
CA TRP A 166 1.70 1.81 5.34
C TRP A 166 2.92 0.98 5.71
N ILE A 167 3.26 -0.06 4.95
CA ILE A 167 4.39 -0.95 5.27
C ILE A 167 5.71 -0.20 5.43
N SER A 168 5.92 0.88 4.67
CA SER A 168 7.16 1.66 4.73
C SER A 168 7.40 2.42 6.03
N CYS A 169 6.41 2.55 6.89
CA CYS A 169 6.51 3.37 8.13
C CYS A 169 6.01 2.66 9.39
N ILE A 170 5.95 1.34 9.37
CA ILE A 170 5.57 0.52 10.53
C ILE A 170 6.79 -0.10 11.21
N ARG A 171 6.59 -0.53 12.44
CA ARG A 171 7.60 -1.27 13.21
C ARG A 171 6.94 -2.31 14.12
N ASP A 172 7.74 -3.29 14.49
CA ASP A 172 7.36 -4.37 15.42
C ASP A 172 6.20 -5.24 14.90
N ILE A 173 6.04 -5.32 13.56
CA ILE A 173 5.06 -6.18 12.90
C ILE A 173 5.77 -7.36 12.25
N GLY A 174 5.23 -8.57 12.44
CA GLY A 174 5.59 -9.77 11.71
C GLY A 174 4.46 -10.22 10.80
N PHE A 175 4.74 -10.42 9.51
CA PHE A 175 3.75 -10.93 8.56
C PHE A 175 4.38 -11.84 7.51
N ASN A 176 3.77 -13.00 7.31
CA ASN A 176 4.11 -13.91 6.22
C ASN A 176 3.09 -13.74 5.09
N PHE A 177 3.55 -13.25 3.94
CA PHE A 177 2.71 -13.06 2.77
C PHE A 177 2.37 -14.35 2.03
N ASP A 178 3.13 -15.43 2.26
CA ASP A 178 2.90 -16.71 1.56
C ASP A 178 1.74 -17.50 2.19
N HIS A 179 0.55 -16.89 2.19
CA HIS A 179 -0.69 -17.61 2.43
C HIS A 179 -1.39 -17.88 1.09
N PRO A 180 -1.90 -19.10 0.83
CA PRO A 180 -2.47 -19.45 -0.48
C PRO A 180 -3.61 -18.55 -0.96
N ALA A 181 -4.36 -17.92 -0.04
CA ALA A 181 -5.42 -16.98 -0.40
C ALA A 181 -4.87 -15.69 -1.02
N ILE A 182 -3.68 -15.25 -0.63
CA ILE A 182 -3.12 -13.97 -1.08
C ILE A 182 -2.61 -14.10 -2.51
N GLN A 183 -3.19 -13.33 -3.42
CA GLN A 183 -2.85 -13.34 -4.85
C GLN A 183 -1.96 -12.18 -5.26
N THR A 184 -2.19 -11.00 -4.70
CA THR A 184 -1.39 -9.80 -4.98
C THR A 184 -1.16 -8.96 -3.74
N ILE A 185 -0.10 -8.15 -3.78
CA ILE A 185 0.27 -7.21 -2.73
C ILE A 185 0.65 -5.89 -3.41
N GLY A 186 0.10 -4.77 -2.95
CA GLY A 186 0.51 -3.44 -3.39
C GLY A 186 1.22 -2.71 -2.25
N ILE A 187 2.43 -2.20 -2.49
CA ILE A 187 3.22 -1.48 -1.50
C ILE A 187 3.64 -0.13 -2.06
N SER A 188 3.48 0.93 -1.27
CA SER A 188 3.83 2.30 -1.64
C SER A 188 4.94 2.86 -0.77
N LEU A 189 5.84 3.64 -1.37
CA LEU A 189 6.86 4.40 -0.65
C LEU A 189 6.41 5.81 -0.27
N SER A 190 5.20 6.23 -0.62
CA SER A 190 4.71 7.60 -0.40
C SER A 190 4.76 8.04 1.05
N LYS A 191 4.59 7.11 2.01
CA LYS A 191 4.61 7.40 3.44
C LYS A 191 6.00 7.26 4.07
N GLY A 192 6.92 6.58 3.39
CA GLY A 192 8.32 6.39 3.80
C GLY A 192 9.26 7.51 3.36
N GLY A 193 8.77 8.73 3.18
CA GLY A 193 9.58 9.88 2.81
C GLY A 193 9.55 10.25 1.32
N MET A 194 8.91 9.44 0.48
CA MET A 194 8.76 9.70 -0.95
C MET A 194 7.44 10.44 -1.28
N GLY A 195 6.95 11.24 -0.33
CA GLY A 195 5.71 12.01 -0.49
C GLY A 195 5.76 12.92 -1.72
N GLY A 196 4.71 12.88 -2.54
CA GLY A 196 4.67 13.61 -3.80
C GLY A 196 5.25 12.83 -5.01
N ASN A 197 6.13 11.87 -4.77
CA ASN A 197 6.62 10.94 -5.80
C ASN A 197 5.82 9.65 -5.68
N ARG A 198 4.89 9.48 -6.59
CA ARG A 198 3.95 8.36 -6.59
C ARG A 198 4.64 7.11 -7.12
N ILE A 199 5.25 6.33 -6.21
CA ILE A 199 5.95 5.11 -6.57
C ILE A 199 5.72 4.00 -5.56
N GLY A 200 5.64 2.79 -6.05
CA GLY A 200 5.49 1.57 -5.27
C GLY A 200 5.72 0.34 -6.12
N LEU A 201 5.41 -0.81 -5.55
CA LEU A 201 5.57 -2.09 -6.21
C LEU A 201 4.32 -2.96 -6.01
N ARG A 202 3.86 -3.58 -7.09
CA ARG A 202 2.86 -4.65 -7.06
C ARG A 202 3.57 -5.98 -7.14
N PHE A 203 3.22 -6.89 -6.28
CA PHE A 203 3.65 -8.29 -6.27
C PHE A 203 2.48 -9.16 -6.67
N ALA A 204 2.67 -10.13 -7.53
CA ALA A 204 1.63 -11.09 -7.91
C ALA A 204 2.17 -12.51 -8.04
N ARG A 205 1.32 -13.50 -7.71
CA ARG A 205 1.63 -14.92 -7.94
C ARG A 205 1.61 -15.26 -9.42
N ASN A 206 0.63 -14.71 -10.13
CA ASN A 206 0.41 -14.94 -11.54
C ASN A 206 0.37 -13.61 -12.32
N THR A 207 0.60 -13.68 -13.63
CA THR A 207 0.53 -12.53 -14.54
C THR A 207 -0.91 -12.11 -14.84
#